data_2525ec509ee54ade239d5b0de01da76a
#
_entry.id   2525ec509ee54ade239d5b0de01da76a
#
_cell.length_a   1.000
_cell.length_b   1.000
_cell.length_c   1.000
_cell.angle_alpha   90.00
_cell.angle_beta   90.00
_cell.angle_gamma   90.00
#
_symmetry.space_group_name_H-M   'P 1'
#
loop_
_entity.id
_entity.type
_entity.pdbx_description
1 polymer ?
#
loop_
_entity_poly.entity_id
_entity_poly.type
_entity_poly.pdbx_seq_one_letter_code
_entity_poly.pdbx_strand_id
1 'polypeptide(L)'
;MTVVICCVEQADFYFSKIWRCSWTKTVAPMANINQPNSQIKLTNVSIVKLKVTPVKGKKQQFEIACYKNKIQDYKNGIENDLDEILQINEIFNNVNKGIAASNVVLKECFPQYAQGNNNSVNKEKIIREILNKGEINLSNLEREHKLKNMNNEILQIVSNKTINPKNKKRYPPSIIYKALTILNFKVNLSQPAKIQSLNAIKLLIEKQIIPIKRCKMLIKAIINKKEIVDLDRLSLLYINKKVEQNENGQIEVTGLIDPTAYREILKLVNNEEEQNLVQVLDMSVVEA
;
A
#
# COMPACT_ATOMS: atom_id res chain seq x y z
N MET A 1 -50.37 -3.01 -50.20
CA MET A 1 -50.33 -2.68 -51.63
C MET A 1 -48.91 -2.93 -52.08
N THR A 2 -48.79 -4.08 -52.68
CA THR A 2 -48.31 -4.37 -54.05
C THR A 2 -46.79 -4.42 -54.11
N VAL A 3 -46.16 -5.56 -53.94
CA VAL A 3 -45.87 -6.64 -54.89
C VAL A 3 -45.24 -6.12 -56.19
N VAL A 4 -44.02 -6.49 -56.53
CA VAL A 4 -43.70 -7.24 -57.73
C VAL A 4 -42.32 -7.88 -57.64
N ILE A 5 -42.35 -9.15 -57.73
CA ILE A 5 -41.40 -10.18 -58.12
C ILE A 5 -41.00 -9.93 -59.58
N CYS A 6 -39.76 -10.22 -59.94
CA CYS A 6 -39.49 -10.85 -61.24
C CYS A 6 -38.13 -11.56 -61.21
N CYS A 7 -38.24 -12.86 -61.33
CA CYS A 7 -37.23 -13.80 -61.83
C CYS A 7 -36.93 -13.53 -63.31
N VAL A 8 -35.82 -14.09 -63.78
CA VAL A 8 -35.59 -14.89 -64.97
C VAL A 8 -34.05 -14.98 -65.16
N GLU A 9 -33.40 -16.07 -64.90
CA GLU A 9 -33.15 -17.30 -65.71
C GLU A 9 -32.26 -17.10 -66.95
N GLN A 10 -31.21 -17.85 -66.91
CA GLN A 10 -30.51 -18.58 -67.99
C GLN A 10 -29.76 -17.85 -69.09
N ALA A 11 -28.46 -18.19 -69.15
CA ALA A 11 -27.97 -18.96 -70.30
C ALA A 11 -26.50 -19.28 -70.16
N ASP A 12 -26.23 -20.58 -70.32
CA ASP A 12 -24.95 -21.22 -70.52
C ASP A 12 -24.28 -20.77 -71.84
N PHE A 13 -23.00 -20.82 -71.94
CA PHE A 13 -22.23 -21.51 -72.92
C PHE A 13 -20.76 -21.05 -73.08
N TYR A 14 -19.85 -21.94 -72.86
CA TYR A 14 -18.51 -22.06 -73.45
C TYR A 14 -17.51 -20.90 -73.40
N PHE A 15 -16.40 -21.10 -72.68
CA PHE A 15 -15.10 -21.30 -73.36
C PHE A 15 -14.01 -21.77 -72.36
N SER A 16 -13.53 -22.97 -72.57
CA SER A 16 -12.31 -23.49 -71.99
C SER A 16 -11.10 -22.67 -72.45
N LYS A 17 -10.33 -22.10 -71.56
CA LYS A 17 -8.88 -21.93 -71.81
C LYS A 17 -8.14 -21.91 -70.50
N ILE A 18 -7.34 -22.92 -70.36
CA ILE A 18 -6.28 -23.20 -69.42
C ILE A 18 -5.41 -21.96 -69.21
N TRP A 19 -5.43 -21.40 -67.97
CA TRP A 19 -4.32 -20.63 -67.45
C TRP A 19 -3.91 -21.27 -66.12
N ARG A 20 -2.81 -22.03 -66.16
CA ARG A 20 -2.06 -22.38 -64.96
C ARG A 20 -1.47 -21.12 -64.41
N CYS A 21 -2.12 -20.55 -63.45
CA CYS A 21 -1.53 -19.50 -62.63
C CYS A 21 -0.85 -20.19 -61.44
N SER A 22 0.47 -20.29 -61.54
CA SER A 22 1.34 -20.69 -60.43
C SER A 22 1.22 -19.62 -59.33
N TRP A 23 0.46 -19.95 -58.27
CA TRP A 23 0.43 -19.14 -57.07
C TRP A 23 1.76 -19.36 -56.31
N THR A 24 2.76 -18.60 -56.67
CA THR A 24 3.84 -18.32 -55.72
C THR A 24 3.23 -17.45 -54.63
N LYS A 25 3.06 -18.04 -53.47
CA LYS A 25 2.77 -17.28 -52.23
C LYS A 25 3.98 -16.38 -51.95
N THR A 26 4.00 -15.21 -52.54
CA THR A 26 4.79 -14.10 -52.03
C THR A 26 4.13 -13.71 -50.72
N VAL A 27 4.71 -14.24 -49.64
CA VAL A 27 4.45 -13.69 -48.29
C VAL A 27 4.89 -12.23 -48.36
N ALA A 28 3.95 -11.33 -48.45
CA ALA A 28 4.22 -9.91 -48.31
C ALA A 28 4.92 -9.73 -46.96
N PRO A 29 6.04 -8.99 -46.89
CA PRO A 29 6.64 -8.69 -45.61
C PRO A 29 5.57 -7.98 -44.78
N MET A 30 5.28 -8.55 -43.61
CA MET A 30 4.42 -7.88 -42.65
C MET A 30 4.99 -6.49 -42.46
N ALA A 31 4.26 -5.49 -42.93
CA ALA A 31 4.57 -4.11 -42.68
C ALA A 31 4.60 -4.00 -41.14
N ASN A 32 5.75 -3.67 -40.58
CA ASN A 32 5.85 -3.22 -39.21
C ASN A 32 4.95 -1.99 -39.09
N ILE A 33 3.75 -2.22 -38.58
CA ILE A 33 2.86 -1.12 -38.21
C ILE A 33 3.55 -0.47 -37.04
N ASN A 34 4.32 0.57 -37.31
CA ASN A 34 4.78 1.49 -36.27
C ASN A 34 3.56 2.12 -35.65
N GLN A 35 3.02 1.50 -34.61
CA GLN A 35 1.99 2.11 -33.80
C GLN A 35 2.58 3.40 -33.21
N PRO A 36 2.00 4.56 -33.46
CA PRO A 36 2.54 5.79 -32.92
C PRO A 36 2.53 5.71 -31.40
N ASN A 37 3.64 6.07 -30.78
CA ASN A 37 3.88 6.07 -29.32
C ASN A 37 2.79 6.77 -28.49
N SER A 38 1.91 7.55 -29.15
CA SER A 38 0.78 8.24 -28.52
C SER A 38 -0.39 7.32 -28.17
N GLN A 39 -0.54 6.14 -28.79
CA GLN A 39 -1.66 5.22 -28.51
C GLN A 39 -1.51 4.48 -27.19
N ILE A 40 -0.28 4.27 -26.72
CA ILE A 40 -0.02 3.64 -25.40
C ILE A 40 -0.51 4.54 -24.25
N LYS A 41 -0.59 5.86 -24.47
CA LYS A 41 -1.08 6.82 -23.46
C LYS A 41 -2.60 6.83 -23.28
N LEU A 42 -3.35 6.35 -24.26
CA LEU A 42 -4.81 6.37 -24.26
C LEU A 42 -5.47 5.15 -23.64
N THR A 43 -4.73 4.07 -23.47
CA THR A 43 -5.23 2.86 -22.81
C THR A 43 -5.07 3.00 -21.29
N ASN A 44 -6.00 2.43 -20.53
CA ASN A 44 -5.98 2.38 -19.05
C ASN A 44 -4.79 1.53 -18.52
N VAL A 45 -3.57 1.89 -18.92
CA VAL A 45 -2.34 1.20 -18.56
C VAL A 45 -1.76 1.79 -17.30
N SER A 46 -1.42 0.95 -16.35
CA SER A 46 -0.59 1.28 -15.22
C SER A 46 0.81 0.71 -15.44
N ILE A 47 1.83 1.52 -15.23
CA ILE A 47 3.22 1.13 -15.41
C ILE A 47 3.80 0.78 -14.04
N VAL A 48 4.29 -0.44 -13.90
CA VAL A 48 5.06 -0.86 -12.73
C VAL A 48 6.54 -0.70 -13.06
N LYS A 49 7.28 -0.03 -12.19
CA LYS A 49 8.70 0.27 -12.36
C LYS A 49 9.52 -0.39 -11.27
N LEU A 50 10.59 -1.08 -11.66
CA LEU A 50 11.56 -1.62 -10.72
C LEU A 50 12.96 -1.13 -11.11
N LYS A 51 13.69 -0.56 -10.13
CA LYS A 51 15.08 -0.19 -10.28
C LYS A 51 15.95 -1.28 -9.70
N VAL A 52 16.74 -1.93 -10.54
CA VAL A 52 17.67 -2.98 -10.12
C VAL A 52 19.10 -2.49 -10.31
N THR A 53 19.95 -2.78 -9.34
CA THR A 53 21.39 -2.52 -9.45
C THR A 53 22.05 -3.84 -9.85
N PRO A 54 22.57 -3.99 -11.08
CA PRO A 54 23.29 -5.19 -11.48
C PRO A 54 24.60 -5.31 -10.70
N VAL A 55 25.14 -6.53 -10.62
CA VAL A 55 26.42 -6.82 -9.94
C VAL A 55 27.57 -6.00 -10.49
N LYS A 56 27.55 -5.70 -11.79
CA LYS A 56 28.52 -4.87 -12.50
C LYS A 56 27.79 -3.87 -13.39
N GLY A 57 27.63 -2.63 -12.95
CA GLY A 57 27.07 -1.62 -13.84
C GLY A 57 26.21 -0.53 -13.19
N LYS A 58 25.63 0.30 -14.03
CA LYS A 58 24.72 1.40 -13.62
C LYS A 58 23.33 0.85 -13.30
N LYS A 59 22.62 1.50 -12.39
CA LYS A 59 21.22 1.19 -12.07
C LYS A 59 20.39 1.11 -13.35
N GLN A 60 19.74 -0.02 -13.55
CA GLN A 60 18.83 -0.26 -14.67
C GLN A 60 17.39 -0.15 -14.17
N GLN A 61 16.51 0.41 -15.00
CA GLN A 61 15.10 0.51 -14.72
C GLN A 61 14.33 -0.39 -15.67
N PHE A 62 13.46 -1.22 -15.12
CA PHE A 62 12.57 -2.08 -15.87
C PHE A 62 11.13 -1.64 -15.63
N GLU A 63 10.34 -1.69 -16.68
CA GLU A 63 8.94 -1.28 -16.66
C GLU A 63 8.08 -2.39 -17.28
N ILE A 64 6.90 -2.59 -16.71
CA ILE A 64 5.89 -3.52 -17.22
C ILE A 64 4.57 -2.78 -17.39
N ALA A 65 3.87 -3.07 -18.49
CA ALA A 65 2.55 -2.53 -18.79
C ALA A 65 1.46 -3.47 -18.25
N CYS A 66 0.67 -2.98 -17.31
CA CYS A 66 -0.39 -3.74 -16.65
C CYS A 66 -1.73 -3.01 -16.71
N TYR A 67 -2.84 -3.74 -16.55
CA TYR A 67 -4.16 -3.14 -16.35
C TYR A 67 -4.28 -2.53 -14.96
N LYS A 68 -4.79 -1.30 -14.85
CA LYS A 68 -4.85 -0.53 -13.59
C LYS A 68 -5.53 -1.28 -12.45
N ASN A 69 -6.71 -1.82 -12.73
CA ASN A 69 -7.54 -2.46 -11.71
C ASN A 69 -6.92 -3.77 -11.21
N LYS A 70 -6.35 -4.55 -12.13
CA LYS A 70 -5.82 -5.89 -11.84
C LYS A 70 -4.53 -5.90 -11.00
N ILE A 71 -3.70 -4.86 -11.09
CA ILE A 71 -2.49 -4.76 -10.25
C ILE A 71 -2.83 -4.73 -8.76
N GLN A 72 -3.91 -4.04 -8.39
CA GLN A 72 -4.30 -3.93 -7.00
C GLN A 72 -4.83 -5.26 -6.47
N ASP A 73 -5.58 -5.99 -7.29
CA ASP A 73 -6.09 -7.32 -6.98
C ASP A 73 -4.95 -8.34 -6.85
N TYR A 74 -3.92 -8.26 -7.70
CA TYR A 74 -2.70 -9.06 -7.56
C TYR A 74 -1.95 -8.77 -6.25
N LYS A 75 -1.76 -7.50 -5.88
CA LYS A 75 -1.10 -7.14 -4.59
C LYS A 75 -1.89 -7.56 -3.37
N ASN A 76 -3.21 -7.64 -3.48
CA ASN A 76 -4.09 -8.15 -2.44
C ASN A 76 -4.18 -9.69 -2.41
N GLY A 77 -3.55 -10.38 -3.38
CA GLY A 77 -3.56 -11.83 -3.49
C GLY A 77 -4.88 -12.43 -4.00
N ILE A 78 -5.76 -11.61 -4.57
CA ILE A 78 -7.06 -12.04 -5.11
C ILE A 78 -6.85 -12.71 -6.47
N GLU A 79 -5.91 -12.22 -7.28
CA GLU A 79 -5.63 -12.68 -8.62
C GLU A 79 -4.17 -13.08 -8.79
N ASN A 80 -3.91 -14.21 -9.45
CA ASN A 80 -2.57 -14.74 -9.66
C ASN A 80 -2.20 -14.92 -11.13
N ASP A 81 -3.16 -14.79 -12.04
CA ASP A 81 -2.96 -15.02 -13.47
C ASP A 81 -2.28 -13.80 -14.13
N LEU A 82 -1.07 -14.06 -14.69
CA LEU A 82 -0.27 -13.02 -15.32
C LEU A 82 -0.92 -12.47 -16.60
N ASP A 83 -1.59 -13.30 -17.36
CA ASP A 83 -2.19 -12.92 -18.65
C ASP A 83 -3.37 -11.95 -18.47
N GLU A 84 -4.08 -12.01 -17.33
CA GLU A 84 -5.13 -11.04 -17.00
C GLU A 84 -4.59 -9.72 -16.43
N ILE A 85 -3.40 -9.77 -15.81
CA ILE A 85 -2.78 -8.60 -15.18
C ILE A 85 -2.00 -7.79 -16.21
N LEU A 86 -1.30 -8.47 -17.13
CA LEU A 86 -0.42 -7.85 -18.11
C LEU A 86 -1.20 -7.46 -19.36
N GLN A 87 -0.95 -6.28 -19.86
CA GLN A 87 -1.42 -5.89 -21.19
C GLN A 87 -0.51 -6.44 -22.28
N ILE A 88 0.79 -6.51 -22.00
CA ILE A 88 1.81 -7.03 -22.90
C ILE A 88 2.75 -7.89 -22.05
N ASN A 89 2.93 -9.16 -22.45
CA ASN A 89 3.79 -10.11 -21.74
C ASN A 89 5.27 -9.89 -22.11
N GLU A 90 5.75 -8.66 -21.97
CA GLU A 90 7.14 -8.27 -22.19
C GLU A 90 7.65 -7.28 -21.16
N ILE A 91 8.97 -7.30 -20.96
CA ILE A 91 9.68 -6.41 -20.04
C ILE A 91 10.30 -5.28 -20.87
N PHE A 92 10.02 -4.04 -20.48
CA PHE A 92 10.51 -2.85 -21.16
C PHE A 92 11.54 -2.11 -20.30
N ASN A 93 12.49 -1.46 -20.94
CA ASN A 93 13.32 -0.43 -20.32
C ASN A 93 12.51 0.88 -20.22
N ASN A 94 11.62 1.12 -21.20
CA ASN A 94 10.71 2.25 -21.18
C ASN A 94 9.44 1.89 -21.99
N VAL A 95 8.33 1.74 -21.27
CA VAL A 95 7.02 1.41 -21.86
C VAL A 95 6.53 2.53 -22.79
N ASN A 96 6.72 3.79 -22.41
CA ASN A 96 6.25 4.93 -23.21
C ASN A 96 6.95 5.04 -24.58
N LYS A 97 8.20 4.57 -24.66
CA LYS A 97 8.97 4.55 -25.89
C LYS A 97 8.90 3.21 -26.62
N GLY A 98 8.27 2.19 -26.05
CA GLY A 98 8.21 0.85 -26.61
C GLY A 98 9.57 0.12 -26.67
N ILE A 99 10.54 0.53 -25.84
CA ILE A 99 11.88 -0.06 -25.85
C ILE A 99 11.88 -1.31 -24.96
N ALA A 100 11.89 -2.49 -25.57
CA ALA A 100 11.99 -3.76 -24.86
C ALA A 100 13.38 -3.95 -24.23
N ALA A 101 13.43 -4.66 -23.10
CA ALA A 101 14.67 -5.00 -22.42
C ALA A 101 15.37 -6.15 -23.16
N SER A 102 16.67 -6.03 -23.42
CA SER A 102 17.42 -7.12 -24.07
C SER A 102 17.68 -8.26 -23.07
N ASN A 103 17.67 -9.50 -23.57
CA ASN A 103 17.93 -10.68 -22.75
C ASN A 103 19.28 -10.66 -22.04
N VAL A 104 20.29 -9.97 -22.61
CA VAL A 104 21.61 -9.81 -22.00
C VAL A 104 21.51 -8.98 -20.71
N VAL A 105 20.83 -7.84 -20.79
CA VAL A 105 20.64 -6.95 -19.63
C VAL A 105 19.81 -7.62 -18.55
N LEU A 106 18.77 -8.40 -18.94
CA LEU A 106 17.96 -9.15 -17.98
C LEU A 106 18.77 -10.21 -17.23
N LYS A 107 19.73 -10.89 -17.90
CA LYS A 107 20.63 -11.84 -17.25
C LYS A 107 21.58 -11.17 -16.24
N GLU A 108 22.12 -10.03 -16.59
CA GLU A 108 23.01 -9.28 -15.71
C GLU A 108 22.28 -8.78 -14.45
N CYS A 109 21.02 -8.37 -14.59
CA CYS A 109 20.22 -7.85 -13.49
C CYS A 109 19.57 -8.94 -12.65
N PHE A 110 19.20 -10.09 -13.27
CA PHE A 110 18.51 -11.18 -12.62
C PHE A 110 19.22 -12.53 -12.85
N PRO A 111 20.43 -12.71 -12.33
CA PRO A 111 21.22 -13.92 -12.56
C PRO A 111 20.52 -15.19 -12.02
N GLN A 112 19.67 -15.04 -11.01
CA GLN A 112 18.91 -16.15 -10.40
C GLN A 112 17.86 -16.78 -11.33
N TYR A 113 17.44 -16.09 -12.39
CA TYR A 113 16.45 -16.58 -13.36
C TYR A 113 17.03 -16.89 -14.73
N ALA A 114 18.36 -16.84 -14.86
CA ALA A 114 19.06 -17.26 -16.07
C ALA A 114 19.07 -18.79 -16.15
N GLN A 115 18.42 -19.37 -17.16
CA GLN A 115 18.41 -20.80 -17.39
C GLN A 115 19.57 -21.20 -18.32
N GLY A 116 20.57 -21.88 -17.75
CA GLY A 116 21.62 -22.57 -18.47
C GLY A 116 22.40 -21.77 -19.53
N ASN A 117 23.09 -22.49 -20.42
CA ASN A 117 23.91 -21.91 -21.48
C ASN A 117 23.11 -21.31 -22.65
N ASN A 118 21.81 -21.57 -22.72
CA ASN A 118 20.95 -21.00 -23.76
C ASN A 118 20.50 -19.59 -23.33
N ASN A 119 20.47 -18.65 -24.30
CA ASN A 119 20.10 -17.26 -24.09
C ASN A 119 18.64 -17.03 -23.61
N SER A 120 17.95 -18.06 -23.16
CA SER A 120 16.61 -18.00 -22.63
C SER A 120 16.62 -17.58 -21.14
N VAL A 121 15.85 -16.57 -20.82
CA VAL A 121 15.58 -16.10 -19.47
C VAL A 121 14.11 -16.38 -19.17
N ASN A 122 13.83 -16.86 -17.99
CA ASN A 122 12.44 -17.08 -17.58
C ASN A 122 11.77 -15.72 -17.30
N LYS A 123 11.17 -15.13 -18.35
CA LYS A 123 10.53 -13.81 -18.29
C LYS A 123 9.41 -13.77 -17.25
N GLU A 124 8.61 -14.82 -17.11
CA GLU A 124 7.49 -14.86 -16.18
C GLU A 124 7.93 -14.69 -14.72
N LYS A 125 9.01 -15.35 -14.31
CA LYS A 125 9.54 -15.22 -12.94
C LYS A 125 10.05 -13.81 -12.67
N ILE A 126 10.70 -13.18 -13.65
CA ILE A 126 11.16 -11.79 -13.54
C ILE A 126 9.96 -10.85 -13.46
N ILE A 127 8.93 -11.05 -14.26
CA ILE A 127 7.70 -10.27 -14.24
C ILE A 127 7.05 -10.34 -12.85
N ARG A 128 6.93 -11.54 -12.27
CA ARG A 128 6.40 -11.70 -10.90
C ARG A 128 7.25 -10.95 -9.86
N GLU A 129 8.56 -10.98 -9.99
CA GLU A 129 9.44 -10.22 -9.11
C GLU A 129 9.25 -8.71 -9.26
N ILE A 130 9.12 -8.22 -10.50
CA ILE A 130 8.87 -6.80 -10.77
C ILE A 130 7.49 -6.38 -10.23
N LEU A 131 6.47 -7.21 -10.36
CA LEU A 131 5.12 -6.93 -9.81
C LEU A 131 5.14 -6.84 -8.28
N ASN A 132 5.88 -7.74 -7.62
CA ASN A 132 5.96 -7.79 -6.15
C ASN A 132 6.78 -6.66 -5.56
N LYS A 133 7.95 -6.37 -6.13
CA LYS A 133 8.91 -5.37 -5.60
C LYS A 133 8.77 -3.99 -6.25
N GLY A 134 8.09 -3.91 -7.39
CA GLY A 134 8.00 -2.69 -8.18
C GLY A 134 7.09 -1.61 -7.59
N GLU A 135 7.42 -0.38 -7.89
CA GLU A 135 6.61 0.79 -7.59
C GLU A 135 5.58 1.03 -8.70
N ILE A 136 4.31 1.18 -8.32
CA ILE A 136 3.22 1.46 -9.24
C ILE A 136 3.20 2.97 -9.53
N ASN A 137 3.19 3.34 -10.80
CA ASN A 137 2.95 4.71 -11.21
C ASN A 137 1.44 5.00 -11.13
N LEU A 138 1.03 5.63 -10.03
CA LEU A 138 -0.35 6.02 -9.82
C LEU A 138 -0.73 7.17 -10.76
N SER A 139 -1.94 7.14 -11.31
CA SER A 139 -2.52 8.27 -12.00
C SER A 139 -2.75 9.44 -11.03
N ASN A 140 -2.90 10.66 -11.55
CA ASN A 140 -3.12 11.84 -10.71
C ASN A 140 -4.39 11.68 -9.84
N LEU A 141 -5.48 11.16 -10.41
CA LEU A 141 -6.73 10.91 -9.69
C LEU A 141 -6.58 9.88 -8.57
N GLU A 142 -5.90 8.76 -8.85
CA GLU A 142 -5.62 7.73 -7.82
C GLU A 142 -4.73 8.27 -6.71
N ARG A 143 -3.74 9.09 -7.07
CA ARG A 143 -2.85 9.74 -6.10
C ARG A 143 -3.61 10.69 -5.19
N GLU A 144 -4.48 11.53 -5.76
CA GLU A 144 -5.33 12.42 -4.98
C GLU A 144 -6.28 11.67 -4.06
N HIS A 145 -6.89 10.60 -4.54
CA HIS A 145 -7.78 9.77 -3.73
C HIS A 145 -7.02 9.10 -2.57
N LYS A 146 -5.84 8.53 -2.83
CA LYS A 146 -4.98 7.96 -1.77
C LYS A 146 -4.53 9.01 -0.77
N LEU A 147 -4.17 10.22 -1.24
CA LEU A 147 -3.82 11.33 -0.34
C LEU A 147 -4.99 11.74 0.55
N LYS A 148 -6.21 11.84 -0.01
CA LYS A 148 -7.42 12.14 0.78
C LYS A 148 -7.70 11.08 1.83
N ASN A 149 -7.63 9.79 1.46
CA ASN A 149 -7.86 8.69 2.39
C ASN A 149 -6.81 8.67 3.51
N MET A 150 -5.52 8.82 3.17
CA MET A 150 -4.44 8.88 4.15
C MET A 150 -4.57 10.09 5.06
N ASN A 151 -4.95 11.25 4.53
CA ASN A 151 -5.20 12.44 5.34
C ASN A 151 -6.34 12.21 6.34
N ASN A 152 -7.46 11.63 5.90
CA ASN A 152 -8.57 11.28 6.79
C ASN A 152 -8.15 10.28 7.87
N GLU A 153 -7.35 9.28 7.54
CA GLU A 153 -6.81 8.32 8.50
C GLU A 153 -5.91 9.01 9.54
N ILE A 154 -5.00 9.87 9.10
CA ILE A 154 -4.15 10.67 10.00
C ILE A 154 -5.01 11.50 10.95
N LEU A 155 -6.02 12.21 10.43
CA LEU A 155 -6.90 13.04 11.24
C LEU A 155 -7.67 12.23 12.29
N GLN A 156 -8.15 11.04 11.94
CA GLN A 156 -8.82 10.13 12.87
C GLN A 156 -7.87 9.66 13.98
N ILE A 157 -6.64 9.24 13.61
CA ILE A 157 -5.63 8.81 14.59
C ILE A 157 -5.27 9.97 15.54
N VAL A 158 -5.08 11.17 15.02
CA VAL A 158 -4.78 12.36 15.85
C VAL A 158 -5.94 12.68 16.77
N SER A 159 -7.18 12.70 16.27
CA SER A 159 -8.39 12.93 17.07
C SER A 159 -8.53 11.92 18.21
N ASN A 160 -8.22 10.65 17.95
CA ASN A 160 -8.33 9.58 18.96
C ASN A 160 -7.23 9.64 20.04
N LYS A 161 -6.05 10.20 19.70
CA LYS A 161 -4.89 10.26 20.60
C LYS A 161 -4.71 11.57 21.32
N THR A 162 -5.52 12.57 21.02
CA THR A 162 -5.36 13.91 21.55
C THR A 162 -6.65 14.45 22.14
N ILE A 163 -6.49 15.33 23.12
CA ILE A 163 -7.59 15.88 23.88
C ILE A 163 -7.33 17.37 24.18
N ASN A 164 -8.42 18.12 24.33
CA ASN A 164 -8.36 19.50 24.82
C ASN A 164 -8.20 19.49 26.34
N PRO A 165 -7.12 20.06 26.90
CA PRO A 165 -6.91 20.11 28.35
C PRO A 165 -7.97 20.93 29.09
N LYS A 166 -8.57 21.95 28.45
CA LYS A 166 -9.58 22.81 29.08
C LYS A 166 -10.93 22.11 29.24
N ASN A 167 -11.41 21.48 28.14
CA ASN A 167 -12.76 20.92 28.11
C ASN A 167 -12.78 19.40 28.34
N LYS A 168 -11.62 18.75 28.46
CA LYS A 168 -11.46 17.29 28.57
C LYS A 168 -12.19 16.50 27.46
N LYS A 169 -12.43 17.14 26.31
CA LYS A 169 -13.11 16.53 25.14
C LYS A 169 -12.13 16.36 23.97
N ARG A 170 -12.38 15.37 23.13
CA ARG A 170 -11.62 15.15 21.90
C ARG A 170 -11.95 16.23 20.88
N TYR A 171 -10.95 16.59 20.06
CA TYR A 171 -11.16 17.49 18.95
C TYR A 171 -11.80 16.77 17.77
N PRO A 172 -12.79 17.38 17.10
CA PRO A 172 -13.29 16.85 15.82
C PRO A 172 -12.18 16.95 14.75
N PRO A 173 -12.14 16.00 13.80
CA PRO A 173 -11.12 15.98 12.74
C PRO A 173 -11.02 17.27 11.92
N SER A 174 -12.14 18.00 11.75
CA SER A 174 -12.18 19.26 11.01
C SER A 174 -11.35 20.38 11.65
N ILE A 175 -11.33 20.48 12.98
CA ILE A 175 -10.51 21.48 13.69
C ILE A 175 -9.03 21.12 13.57
N ILE A 176 -8.70 19.83 13.71
CA ILE A 176 -7.33 19.33 13.54
C ILE A 176 -6.84 19.59 12.11
N TYR A 177 -7.68 19.35 11.10
CA TYR A 177 -7.37 19.64 9.71
C TYR A 177 -7.01 21.12 9.48
N LYS A 178 -7.81 22.05 10.02
CA LYS A 178 -7.53 23.48 9.93
C LYS A 178 -6.19 23.84 10.61
N ALA A 179 -5.93 23.30 11.79
CA ALA A 179 -4.67 23.53 12.51
C ALA A 179 -3.46 22.99 11.73
N LEU A 180 -3.54 21.79 11.15
CA LEU A 180 -2.48 21.22 10.32
C LEU A 180 -2.26 21.99 9.01
N THR A 181 -3.32 22.55 8.42
CA THR A 181 -3.22 23.43 7.24
C THR A 181 -2.46 24.71 7.56
N ILE A 182 -2.71 25.33 8.71
CA ILE A 182 -1.96 26.51 9.17
C ILE A 182 -0.47 26.18 9.37
N LEU A 183 -0.17 24.96 9.83
CA LEU A 183 1.21 24.48 10.00
C LEU A 183 1.88 24.04 8.68
N ASN A 184 1.19 24.11 7.55
CA ASN A 184 1.66 23.61 6.25
C ASN A 184 2.11 22.14 6.30
N PHE A 185 1.42 21.31 7.09
CA PHE A 185 1.72 19.89 7.17
C PHE A 185 1.38 19.17 5.87
N LYS A 186 2.39 18.54 5.23
CA LYS A 186 2.22 17.81 3.97
C LYS A 186 2.20 16.31 4.22
N VAL A 187 1.17 15.64 3.72
CA VAL A 187 1.04 14.18 3.80
C VAL A 187 1.89 13.52 2.70
N ASN A 188 2.67 12.52 3.09
CA ASN A 188 3.53 11.75 2.19
C ASN A 188 2.98 10.33 2.01
N LEU A 189 2.79 9.89 0.75
CA LEU A 189 2.31 8.54 0.44
C LEU A 189 3.32 7.42 0.74
N SER A 190 4.61 7.75 0.86
CA SER A 190 5.66 6.77 1.12
C SER A 190 5.72 6.29 2.56
N GLN A 191 5.11 7.04 3.51
CA GLN A 191 5.17 6.73 4.93
C GLN A 191 3.81 6.29 5.45
N PRO A 192 3.76 5.34 6.39
CA PRO A 192 2.49 4.90 6.99
C PRO A 192 1.82 6.03 7.78
N ALA A 193 0.50 6.09 7.73
CA ALA A 193 -0.32 7.12 8.39
C ALA A 193 -0.03 7.24 9.90
N LYS A 194 0.27 6.12 10.57
CA LYS A 194 0.58 6.08 12.01
C LYS A 194 1.82 6.90 12.37
N ILE A 195 2.89 6.82 11.58
CA ILE A 195 4.12 7.59 11.83
C ILE A 195 3.87 9.07 11.58
N GLN A 196 3.19 9.39 10.48
CA GLN A 196 2.85 10.77 10.14
C GLN A 196 1.92 11.41 11.18
N SER A 197 0.95 10.64 11.71
CA SER A 197 0.06 11.13 12.78
C SER A 197 0.83 11.47 14.07
N LEU A 198 1.83 10.66 14.44
CA LEU A 198 2.67 10.97 15.61
C LEU A 198 3.50 12.24 15.40
N ASN A 199 4.03 12.45 14.19
CA ASN A 199 4.74 13.68 13.84
C ASN A 199 3.80 14.89 13.86
N ALA A 200 2.59 14.74 13.32
CA ALA A 200 1.57 15.79 13.38
C ALA A 200 1.20 16.17 14.83
N ILE A 201 1.07 15.18 15.73
CA ILE A 201 0.81 15.43 17.16
C ILE A 201 1.98 16.20 17.79
N LYS A 202 3.22 15.81 17.49
CA LYS A 202 4.41 16.53 18.01
C LYS A 202 4.39 18.00 17.58
N LEU A 203 4.18 18.26 16.29
CA LEU A 203 4.11 19.62 15.74
C LEU A 203 2.99 20.45 16.35
N LEU A 204 1.80 19.87 16.58
CA LEU A 204 0.66 20.54 17.21
C LEU A 204 0.97 20.91 18.67
N ILE A 205 1.66 20.03 19.41
CA ILE A 205 2.07 20.28 20.79
C ILE A 205 3.18 21.34 20.85
N GLU A 206 4.15 21.33 19.95
CA GLU A 206 5.23 22.30 19.91
C GLU A 206 4.75 23.72 19.56
N LYS A 207 3.88 23.82 18.56
CA LYS A 207 3.41 25.12 18.04
C LYS A 207 2.22 25.70 18.80
N GLN A 208 1.51 24.89 19.59
CA GLN A 208 0.39 25.33 20.47
C GLN A 208 -0.67 26.21 19.78
N ILE A 209 -0.94 26.00 18.49
CA ILE A 209 -1.99 26.75 17.77
C ILE A 209 -3.36 26.49 18.39
N ILE A 210 -3.57 25.26 18.83
CA ILE A 210 -4.72 24.84 19.63
C ILE A 210 -4.22 24.23 20.94
N PRO A 211 -4.91 24.43 22.07
CA PRO A 211 -4.55 23.78 23.32
C PRO A 211 -4.75 22.27 23.20
N ILE A 212 -3.69 21.52 22.96
CA ILE A 212 -3.73 20.09 22.72
C ILE A 212 -2.73 19.36 23.62
N LYS A 213 -3.18 18.26 24.22
CA LYS A 213 -2.34 17.33 24.98
C LYS A 213 -2.59 15.89 24.50
N ARG A 214 -1.64 14.99 24.70
CA ARG A 214 -1.84 13.55 24.46
C ARG A 214 -2.77 12.98 25.52
N CYS A 215 -3.64 12.06 25.11
CA CYS A 215 -4.44 11.29 26.04
C CYS A 215 -3.55 10.35 26.84
N LYS A 216 -3.79 10.26 28.16
CA LYS A 216 -3.28 9.25 29.05
C LYS A 216 -4.38 8.23 29.34
N MET A 217 -4.01 7.03 29.77
CA MET A 217 -4.94 5.98 30.14
C MET A 217 -4.97 5.86 31.65
N LEU A 218 -6.16 5.74 32.24
CA LEU A 218 -6.36 5.42 33.64
C LEU A 218 -6.47 3.91 33.77
N ILE A 219 -5.52 3.30 34.46
CA ILE A 219 -5.46 1.86 34.65
C ILE A 219 -5.46 1.52 36.13
N LYS A 220 -6.14 0.42 36.45
CA LYS A 220 -6.16 -0.22 37.74
C LYS A 220 -5.46 -1.59 37.59
N ALA A 221 -4.37 -1.80 38.30
CA ALA A 221 -3.71 -3.10 38.39
C ALA A 221 -3.96 -3.69 39.77
N ILE A 222 -4.36 -4.95 39.81
CA ILE A 222 -4.59 -5.72 41.04
C ILE A 222 -3.49 -6.77 41.09
N ILE A 223 -2.64 -6.73 42.10
CA ILE A 223 -1.45 -7.56 42.24
C ILE A 223 -1.50 -8.29 43.58
N ASN A 224 -1.18 -9.57 43.57
CA ASN A 224 -1.05 -10.34 44.81
C ASN A 224 0.27 -10.04 45.54
N LYS A 225 0.24 -9.99 46.87
CA LYS A 225 1.30 -9.49 47.77
C LYS A 225 2.66 -10.20 47.69
N LYS A 226 2.78 -11.31 46.95
CA LYS A 226 3.99 -12.12 46.92
C LYS A 226 5.13 -11.59 46.05
N GLU A 227 4.85 -10.68 45.08
CA GLU A 227 5.85 -10.15 44.14
C GLU A 227 6.18 -8.67 44.39
N ILE A 228 6.83 -8.38 45.50
CA ILE A 228 7.21 -7.00 45.89
C ILE A 228 8.25 -6.38 44.93
N VAL A 229 9.03 -7.19 44.23
CA VAL A 229 10.17 -6.73 43.40
C VAL A 229 9.71 -5.92 42.16
N ASP A 230 8.54 -6.20 41.62
CA ASP A 230 8.05 -5.51 40.41
C ASP A 230 7.21 -4.25 40.70
N LEU A 231 6.83 -4.03 41.97
CA LEU A 231 6.07 -2.82 42.36
C LEU A 231 6.86 -1.54 42.14
N ASP A 232 8.17 -1.56 42.35
CA ASP A 232 9.00 -0.36 42.13
C ASP A 232 9.10 -0.03 40.61
N ARG A 233 9.25 -1.02 39.77
CA ARG A 233 9.22 -0.83 38.29
C ARG A 233 7.87 -0.38 37.80
N LEU A 234 6.79 -0.98 38.28
CA LEU A 234 5.43 -0.54 38.00
C LEU A 234 5.20 0.89 38.46
N SER A 235 5.71 1.25 39.66
CA SER A 235 5.54 2.60 40.22
C SER A 235 6.16 3.71 39.37
N LEU A 236 7.23 3.41 38.62
CA LEU A 236 7.88 4.35 37.71
C LEU A 236 7.06 4.60 36.43
N LEU A 237 6.22 3.65 36.01
CA LEU A 237 5.38 3.76 34.83
C LEU A 237 4.08 4.53 35.09
N TYR A 238 3.66 4.62 36.35
CA TYR A 238 2.44 5.32 36.79
C TYR A 238 2.70 6.79 37.13
N ILE A 239 1.87 7.63 36.61
CA ILE A 239 1.80 9.06 37.01
C ILE A 239 0.58 9.22 37.88
N ASN A 240 0.75 9.96 39.02
CA ASN A 240 -0.32 10.16 40.01
C ASN A 240 -0.93 8.84 40.51
N LYS A 241 -0.08 7.97 41.02
CA LYS A 241 -0.49 6.65 41.53
C LYS A 241 -1.27 6.80 42.85
N LYS A 242 -2.34 5.99 42.96
CA LYS A 242 -3.00 5.67 44.22
C LYS A 242 -2.79 4.19 44.47
N VAL A 243 -2.29 3.88 45.63
CA VAL A 243 -2.08 2.50 46.08
C VAL A 243 -3.03 2.22 47.21
N GLU A 244 -3.94 1.29 47.03
CA GLU A 244 -4.91 0.87 48.03
C GLU A 244 -4.65 -0.61 48.36
N GLN A 245 -4.75 -1.00 49.60
CA GLN A 245 -4.56 -2.38 50.02
C GLN A 245 -5.93 -2.95 50.42
N ASN A 246 -6.38 -3.99 49.77
CA ASN A 246 -7.65 -4.64 50.06
C ASN A 246 -7.52 -5.58 51.27
N GLU A 247 -8.64 -5.83 51.96
CA GLU A 247 -8.73 -6.74 53.10
C GLU A 247 -8.21 -8.16 52.78
N ASN A 248 -8.27 -8.53 51.51
CA ASN A 248 -7.77 -9.83 51.02
C ASN A 248 -6.24 -9.92 50.81
N GLY A 249 -5.49 -8.86 51.20
CA GLY A 249 -4.04 -8.80 51.04
C GLY A 249 -3.56 -8.51 49.63
N GLN A 250 -4.45 -8.13 48.70
CA GLN A 250 -4.13 -7.71 47.37
C GLN A 250 -3.81 -6.21 47.34
N ILE A 251 -2.85 -5.83 46.50
CA ILE A 251 -2.46 -4.44 46.29
C ILE A 251 -3.12 -3.94 45.01
N GLU A 252 -3.95 -2.92 45.09
CA GLU A 252 -4.56 -2.21 43.99
C GLU A 252 -3.77 -0.95 43.67
N VAL A 253 -3.23 -0.88 42.47
CA VAL A 253 -2.51 0.32 41.99
C VAL A 253 -3.35 0.96 40.91
N THR A 254 -3.87 2.14 41.18
CA THR A 254 -4.63 2.95 40.21
C THR A 254 -3.81 4.18 39.84
N GLY A 255 -3.66 4.48 38.56
CA GLY A 255 -2.95 5.67 38.13
C GLY A 255 -2.99 5.90 36.60
N LEU A 256 -2.46 7.03 36.20
CA LEU A 256 -2.36 7.43 34.80
C LEU A 256 -1.10 6.88 34.17
N ILE A 257 -1.23 6.30 32.98
CA ILE A 257 -0.09 5.81 32.21
C ILE A 257 -0.11 6.36 30.78
N ASP A 258 1.05 6.36 30.13
CA ASP A 258 1.12 6.55 28.70
C ASP A 258 0.67 5.27 27.98
N PRO A 259 -0.12 5.37 26.87
CA PRO A 259 -0.55 4.20 26.11
C PRO A 259 0.59 3.31 25.59
N THR A 260 1.80 3.85 25.49
CA THR A 260 3.00 3.08 25.07
C THR A 260 3.48 2.11 26.14
N ALA A 261 3.36 2.47 27.42
CA ALA A 261 3.79 1.67 28.57
C ALA A 261 2.82 0.52 28.90
N TYR A 262 1.61 0.53 28.33
CA TYR A 262 0.59 -0.52 28.61
C TYR A 262 1.10 -1.94 28.40
N ARG A 263 1.85 -2.18 27.29
CA ARG A 263 2.41 -3.51 27.01
C ARG A 263 3.46 -3.96 28.02
N GLU A 264 4.21 -3.03 28.56
CA GLU A 264 5.21 -3.31 29.59
C GLU A 264 4.52 -3.66 30.90
N ILE A 265 3.47 -2.94 31.27
CA ILE A 265 2.66 -3.26 32.45
C ILE A 265 2.00 -4.62 32.32
N LEU A 266 1.43 -4.95 31.15
CA LEU A 266 0.87 -6.29 30.94
C LEU A 266 1.91 -7.41 31.10
N LYS A 267 3.15 -7.21 30.64
CA LYS A 267 4.22 -8.20 30.81
C LYS A 267 4.66 -8.34 32.26
N LEU A 268 4.66 -7.25 33.02
CA LEU A 268 5.05 -7.26 34.43
C LEU A 268 3.95 -7.86 35.34
N VAL A 269 2.70 -7.71 34.95
CA VAL A 269 1.55 -8.16 35.77
C VAL A 269 1.09 -9.56 35.40
N ASN A 270 1.16 -9.97 34.11
CA ASN A 270 0.77 -11.30 33.62
C ASN A 270 1.94 -12.30 33.76
N ASN A 271 2.36 -12.63 34.97
CA ASN A 271 3.13 -13.82 35.22
C ASN A 271 2.18 -15.03 35.24
N GLU A 272 2.55 -16.13 34.56
CA GLU A 272 1.66 -17.25 34.19
C GLU A 272 1.05 -18.00 35.37
N GLU A 273 1.46 -17.75 36.62
CA GLU A 273 1.06 -18.51 37.79
C GLU A 273 0.08 -17.81 38.73
N GLU A 274 -0.22 -16.52 38.55
CA GLU A 274 -1.06 -15.78 39.49
C GLU A 274 -2.22 -15.00 38.79
N GLN A 275 -3.37 -14.96 39.48
CA GLN A 275 -4.58 -14.22 39.05
C GLN A 275 -4.38 -12.70 39.23
N ASN A 276 -3.39 -12.13 38.55
CA ASN A 276 -3.20 -10.70 38.49
C ASN A 276 -4.10 -10.11 37.41
N LEU A 277 -4.77 -9.02 37.67
CA LEU A 277 -5.73 -8.42 36.75
C LEU A 277 -5.36 -6.97 36.43
N VAL A 278 -5.30 -6.65 35.15
CA VAL A 278 -5.14 -5.26 34.66
C VAL A 278 -6.45 -4.79 34.05
N GLN A 279 -7.05 -3.78 34.63
CA GLN A 279 -8.31 -3.22 34.19
C GLN A 279 -8.10 -1.79 33.70
N VAL A 280 -8.54 -1.50 32.47
CA VAL A 280 -8.53 -0.14 31.91
C VAL A 280 -9.83 0.54 32.32
N LEU A 281 -9.74 1.58 33.15
CA LEU A 281 -10.90 2.34 33.61
C LEU A 281 -11.31 3.42 32.60
N ASP A 282 -10.34 4.16 32.06
CA ASP A 282 -10.59 5.18 31.04
C ASP A 282 -9.42 5.27 30.06
N MET A 283 -9.74 5.44 28.76
CA MET A 283 -8.74 5.53 27.69
C MET A 283 -8.35 6.96 27.33
N SER A 284 -8.98 7.96 27.90
CA SER A 284 -8.83 9.36 27.49
C SER A 284 -8.85 10.36 28.64
N VAL A 285 -7.88 10.25 29.52
CA VAL A 285 -7.74 11.15 30.67
C VAL A 285 -6.62 12.16 30.41
N VAL A 286 -6.79 13.36 30.93
CA VAL A 286 -5.77 14.41 30.96
C VAL A 286 -5.27 14.53 32.38
N GLU A 287 -3.98 14.67 32.53
CA GLU A 287 -3.35 15.09 33.76
C GLU A 287 -3.94 16.46 34.19
N ALA A 288 -4.52 16.52 35.37
CA ALA A 288 -5.09 17.72 35.93
C ALA A 288 -4.00 18.77 36.24
#